data_158b45faaf44d2783246800a5beea2ee
#
_entry.id   158b45faaf44d2783246800a5beea2ee
#
_cell.length_a   1.000
_cell.length_b   1.000
_cell.length_c   1.000
_cell.angle_alpha   90.00
_cell.angle_beta   90.00
_cell.angle_gamma   90.00
#
_symmetry.space_group_name_H-M   'P 1'
#
loop_
_entity.id
_entity.type
_entity.pdbx_description
1 polymer ?
#
loop_
_entity_poly.entity_id
_entity_poly.type
_entity_poly.pdbx_seq_one_letter_code
_entity_poly.pdbx_strand_id
1 'polypeptide(L)'
;MILWTEQFVLTDSTVKNLKNKYRNPYFLKGDPDWGQHYTGYHRNPNNTANTVDGNFVDKELLQLYIPKLKEVLQKIGVYNSKSIFSYSSIWGQLYTRELSAIIDVHNHYKHPSQLVSWVHFVDVPKQKCFYFMLGDQKVYPETQRTNDIIFYPSYAPHGVDKMEEGNDRFVVAGNIVQMSKRFERKFIDPKILKNS
;
A
#
# COMPACT_ATOMS: atom_id res chain seq x y z
N MET A 1 -12.64 12.36 1.69
CA MET A 1 -12.35 10.94 1.81
C MET A 1 -11.00 10.61 2.45
N ILE A 2 -10.07 11.55 2.53
CA ILE A 2 -8.80 11.34 3.23
C ILE A 2 -9.04 11.44 4.75
N LEU A 3 -8.55 10.43 5.50
CA LEU A 3 -8.60 10.41 6.97
C LEU A 3 -7.42 11.15 7.59
N TRP A 4 -6.24 10.99 7.00
CA TRP A 4 -5.00 11.55 7.49
C TRP A 4 -3.95 11.68 6.38
N THR A 5 -3.11 12.69 6.49
CA THR A 5 -1.95 12.87 5.60
C THR A 5 -0.76 13.34 6.41
N GLU A 6 0.42 12.90 6.04
CA GLU A 6 1.68 13.46 6.53
C GLU A 6 2.84 13.13 5.58
N GLN A 7 4.04 13.61 5.93
CA GLN A 7 5.26 13.28 5.24
C GLN A 7 5.91 12.04 5.85
N PHE A 8 6.37 11.13 5.00
CA PHE A 8 7.19 9.99 5.39
C PHE A 8 8.39 9.87 4.46
N VAL A 9 9.52 10.40 4.91
CA VAL A 9 10.75 10.45 4.10
C VAL A 9 11.54 9.16 4.28
N LEU A 10 11.79 8.45 3.18
CA LEU A 10 12.77 7.38 3.12
C LEU A 10 14.10 7.93 2.60
N THR A 11 15.21 7.31 2.99
CA THR A 11 16.53 7.71 2.47
C THR A 11 16.63 7.37 0.98
N ASP A 12 17.40 8.13 0.22
CA ASP A 12 17.62 7.91 -1.21
C ASP A 12 18.14 6.48 -1.50
N SER A 13 19.00 5.97 -0.62
CA SER A 13 19.50 4.60 -0.72
C SER A 13 18.39 3.57 -0.56
N THR A 14 17.49 3.76 0.39
CA THR A 14 16.31 2.89 0.58
C THR A 14 15.41 2.93 -0.64
N VAL A 15 15.07 4.11 -1.15
CA VAL A 15 14.25 4.28 -2.34
C VAL A 15 14.86 3.57 -3.55
N LYS A 16 16.16 3.79 -3.79
CA LYS A 16 16.90 3.14 -4.87
C LYS A 16 16.89 1.62 -4.76
N ASN A 17 17.14 1.09 -3.55
CA ASN A 17 17.15 -0.35 -3.32
C ASN A 17 15.78 -0.98 -3.55
N LEU A 18 14.71 -0.35 -3.06
CA LEU A 18 13.35 -0.80 -3.30
C LEU A 18 13.00 -0.77 -4.79
N LYS A 19 13.28 0.31 -5.50
CA LYS A 19 13.04 0.40 -6.95
C LYS A 19 13.79 -0.68 -7.73
N ASN A 20 15.06 -0.92 -7.40
CA ASN A 20 15.85 -1.99 -8.03
C ASN A 20 15.27 -3.38 -7.73
N LYS A 21 14.86 -3.63 -6.50
CA LYS A 21 14.19 -4.87 -6.10
C LYS A 21 12.92 -5.10 -6.93
N TYR A 22 12.09 -4.08 -7.06
CA TYR A 22 10.83 -4.19 -7.81
C TYR A 22 11.02 -4.26 -9.33
N ARG A 23 12.17 -3.82 -9.87
CA ARG A 23 12.55 -4.04 -11.28
C ARG A 23 13.02 -5.46 -11.58
N ASN A 24 13.26 -6.27 -10.56
CA ASN A 24 13.66 -7.66 -10.78
C ASN A 24 12.58 -8.41 -11.56
N PRO A 25 12.94 -9.25 -12.56
CA PRO A 25 12.00 -10.07 -13.33
C PRO A 25 11.03 -10.92 -12.50
N TYR A 26 11.39 -11.22 -11.27
CA TYR A 26 10.48 -11.88 -10.32
C TYR A 26 9.23 -11.05 -10.01
N PHE A 27 9.33 -9.72 -10.03
CA PHE A 27 8.22 -8.78 -9.85
C PHE A 27 7.61 -8.30 -11.18
N LEU A 28 8.16 -8.75 -12.31
CA LEU A 28 7.81 -8.29 -13.64
C LEU A 28 6.50 -8.85 -14.20
N LYS A 29 6.12 -10.04 -13.77
CA LYS A 29 4.90 -10.63 -14.32
C LYS A 29 3.72 -10.15 -13.48
N GLY A 30 3.22 -8.97 -13.73
CA GLY A 30 1.92 -8.55 -13.26
C GLY A 30 0.87 -9.58 -13.67
N ASP A 31 -0.20 -9.66 -12.94
CA ASP A 31 -1.41 -10.30 -13.39
C ASP A 31 -1.84 -9.58 -14.67
N PRO A 32 -2.06 -10.26 -15.80
CA PRO A 32 -2.53 -9.62 -17.03
C PRO A 32 -3.81 -8.83 -16.83
N ASP A 33 -4.63 -9.18 -15.84
CA ASP A 33 -5.87 -8.49 -15.51
C ASP A 33 -5.65 -7.16 -14.77
N TRP A 34 -4.46 -6.90 -14.21
CA TRP A 34 -4.14 -5.70 -13.42
C TRP A 34 -3.21 -4.73 -14.15
N GLY A 35 -2.98 -4.94 -15.41
CA GLY A 35 -2.16 -4.08 -16.24
C GLY A 35 -0.65 -4.27 -16.06
N GLN A 36 0.10 -3.50 -16.81
CA GLN A 36 1.53 -3.63 -16.93
C GLN A 36 2.25 -2.73 -15.92
N HIS A 37 2.52 -3.25 -14.73
CA HIS A 37 3.37 -2.61 -13.72
C HIS A 37 4.03 -3.66 -12.85
N TYR A 38 5.14 -3.28 -12.23
CA TYR A 38 5.82 -4.13 -11.27
C TYR A 38 5.12 -4.03 -9.91
N THR A 39 4.61 -5.16 -9.40
CA THR A 39 3.90 -5.15 -8.12
C THR A 39 4.24 -6.36 -7.26
N GLY A 40 4.29 -6.14 -5.95
CA GLY A 40 4.36 -7.22 -4.96
C GLY A 40 3.00 -7.80 -4.55
N TYR A 41 1.88 -7.21 -5.02
CA TYR A 41 0.55 -7.59 -4.54
C TYR A 41 0.11 -9.00 -4.99
N HIS A 42 0.36 -9.37 -6.25
CA HIS A 42 -0.14 -10.59 -6.84
C HIS A 42 0.89 -11.72 -6.92
N ARG A 43 1.96 -11.65 -6.14
CA ARG A 43 3.05 -12.60 -6.30
C ARG A 43 3.36 -13.42 -5.09
N ASN A 44 3.26 -14.61 -5.31
CA ASN A 44 3.91 -15.86 -5.07
C ASN A 44 2.92 -17.03 -4.96
N PRO A 45 2.50 -17.64 -6.05
CA PRO A 45 1.58 -18.78 -6.01
C PRO A 45 2.17 -19.98 -5.26
N ASN A 46 3.50 -20.01 -5.05
CA ASN A 46 4.20 -21.17 -4.50
C ASN A 46 4.78 -20.97 -3.10
N ASN A 47 4.65 -19.79 -2.51
CA ASN A 47 5.21 -19.52 -1.18
C ASN A 47 4.13 -19.14 -0.19
N THR A 48 3.38 -20.12 0.26
CA THR A 48 2.30 -20.00 1.24
C THR A 48 2.77 -19.51 2.61
N ALA A 49 4.06 -19.59 2.91
CA ALA A 49 4.61 -19.19 4.21
C ALA A 49 4.70 -17.66 4.42
N ASN A 50 4.58 -16.86 3.36
CA ASN A 50 4.71 -15.41 3.41
C ASN A 50 3.45 -14.68 2.91
N THR A 51 2.33 -15.36 2.86
CA THR A 51 1.07 -14.77 2.40
C THR A 51 0.08 -14.63 3.54
N VAL A 52 -0.44 -13.44 3.72
CA VAL A 52 -1.69 -13.22 4.48
C VAL A 52 -2.78 -13.14 3.42
N ASP A 53 -3.78 -14.03 3.46
CA ASP A 53 -4.86 -14.10 2.46
C ASP A 53 -4.41 -14.31 1.00
N GLY A 54 -3.30 -15.03 0.79
CA GLY A 54 -2.76 -15.27 -0.54
C GLY A 54 -1.88 -14.15 -1.11
N ASN A 55 -1.69 -13.05 -0.39
CA ASN A 55 -0.88 -11.92 -0.83
C ASN A 55 0.57 -12.03 -0.37
N PHE A 56 1.48 -11.60 -1.24
CA PHE A 56 2.90 -11.53 -0.90
C PHE A 56 3.14 -10.49 0.21
N VAL A 57 3.86 -10.89 1.26
CA VAL A 57 4.29 -10.00 2.33
C VAL A 57 5.77 -9.70 2.16
N ASP A 58 6.08 -8.46 1.82
CA ASP A 58 7.45 -7.97 1.76
C ASP A 58 7.94 -7.61 3.18
N LYS A 59 8.83 -8.45 3.73
CA LYS A 59 9.35 -8.25 5.10
C LYS A 59 10.09 -6.92 5.27
N GLU A 60 10.79 -6.46 4.24
CA GLU A 60 11.51 -5.20 4.27
C GLU A 60 10.52 -4.02 4.37
N LEU A 61 9.45 -4.05 3.55
CA LEU A 61 8.38 -3.06 3.66
C LEU A 61 7.70 -3.09 5.04
N LEU A 62 7.48 -4.27 5.62
CA LEU A 62 6.93 -4.36 6.96
C LEU A 62 7.81 -3.66 7.99
N GLN A 63 9.10 -3.91 7.98
CA GLN A 63 10.04 -3.30 8.92
C GLN A 63 10.06 -1.76 8.80
N LEU A 64 9.95 -1.24 7.58
CA LEU A 64 9.92 0.19 7.32
C LEU A 64 8.61 0.84 7.76
N TYR A 65 7.48 0.19 7.50
CA TYR A 65 6.17 0.85 7.61
C TYR A 65 5.44 0.58 8.92
N ILE A 66 5.65 -0.53 9.60
CA ILE A 66 4.91 -0.84 10.85
C ILE A 66 5.05 0.26 11.90
N PRO A 67 6.25 0.80 12.20
CA PRO A 67 6.39 1.87 13.17
C PRO A 67 5.56 3.10 12.79
N LYS A 68 5.61 3.49 11.51
CA LYS A 68 4.86 4.64 10.98
C LYS A 68 3.36 4.43 11.03
N LEU A 69 2.89 3.23 10.66
CA LEU A 69 1.47 2.89 10.72
C LEU A 69 0.93 2.95 12.15
N LYS A 70 1.68 2.46 13.14
CA LYS A 70 1.32 2.57 14.55
C LYS A 70 1.19 4.02 15.01
N GLU A 71 2.18 4.85 14.68
CA GLU A 71 2.18 6.28 14.99
C GLU A 71 0.93 6.97 14.44
N VAL A 72 0.64 6.77 13.16
CA VAL A 72 -0.52 7.40 12.51
C VAL A 72 -1.84 6.89 13.09
N LEU A 73 -1.98 5.59 13.32
CA LEU A 73 -3.19 5.04 13.93
C LEU A 73 -3.46 5.62 15.33
N GLN A 74 -2.41 5.95 16.09
CA GLN A 74 -2.54 6.67 17.34
C GLN A 74 -3.02 8.11 17.13
N LYS A 75 -2.44 8.83 16.17
CA LYS A 75 -2.80 10.23 15.86
C LYS A 75 -4.25 10.37 15.42
N ILE A 76 -4.76 9.46 14.60
CA ILE A 76 -6.16 9.49 14.14
C ILE A 76 -7.15 8.93 15.17
N GLY A 77 -6.66 8.53 16.35
CA GLY A 77 -7.51 8.05 17.45
C GLY A 77 -8.16 6.68 17.23
N VAL A 78 -7.76 5.96 16.20
CA VAL A 78 -8.29 4.61 15.91
C VAL A 78 -7.61 3.57 16.78
N TYR A 79 -6.35 3.78 17.14
CA TYR A 79 -5.57 2.90 18.00
C TYR A 79 -5.81 3.23 19.47
N ASN A 80 -6.31 2.26 20.21
CA ASN A 80 -6.39 2.33 21.67
C ASN A 80 -5.89 1.01 22.29
N SER A 81 -5.67 1.00 23.59
CA SER A 81 -5.13 -0.18 24.31
C SER A 81 -5.99 -1.45 24.22
N LYS A 82 -7.24 -1.32 23.76
CA LYS A 82 -8.17 -2.44 23.59
C LYS A 82 -8.27 -2.94 22.16
N SER A 83 -7.76 -2.17 21.20
CA SER A 83 -7.81 -2.48 19.78
C SER A 83 -6.51 -3.11 19.32
N ILE A 84 -6.61 -4.21 18.62
CA ILE A 84 -5.48 -4.87 17.96
C ILE A 84 -5.63 -4.61 16.48
N PHE A 85 -4.59 -4.01 15.90
CA PHE A 85 -4.51 -3.79 14.47
C PHE A 85 -3.44 -4.67 13.86
N SER A 86 -3.75 -5.18 12.70
CA SER A 86 -2.80 -5.88 11.85
C SER A 86 -2.83 -5.28 10.46
N TYR A 87 -1.74 -5.40 9.74
CA TYR A 87 -1.78 -5.21 8.29
C TYR A 87 -2.41 -6.47 7.67
N SER A 88 -3.25 -6.31 6.67
CA SER A 88 -3.69 -7.45 5.85
C SER A 88 -2.77 -7.63 4.65
N SER A 89 -2.20 -6.54 4.15
CA SER A 89 -1.26 -6.56 3.03
C SER A 89 -0.43 -5.28 3.00
N ILE A 90 0.84 -5.41 2.62
CA ILE A 90 1.73 -4.29 2.26
C ILE A 90 2.44 -4.70 0.97
N TRP A 91 2.43 -3.82 -0.02
CA TRP A 91 3.08 -4.07 -1.31
C TRP A 91 3.63 -2.79 -1.92
N GLY A 92 4.69 -2.94 -2.71
CA GLY A 92 5.18 -1.88 -3.58
C GLY A 92 4.60 -2.01 -5.00
N GLN A 93 4.49 -0.90 -5.68
CA GLN A 93 4.13 -0.83 -7.10
C GLN A 93 5.07 0.13 -7.81
N LEU A 94 5.80 -0.37 -8.79
CA LEU A 94 6.68 0.40 -9.65
C LEU A 94 6.07 0.48 -11.06
N TYR A 95 5.76 1.67 -11.48
CA TYR A 95 5.35 2.01 -12.83
C TYR A 95 6.54 2.61 -13.55
N THR A 96 6.91 2.06 -14.67
CA THR A 96 7.90 2.64 -15.57
C THR A 96 7.19 3.26 -16.76
N ARG A 97 7.93 3.99 -17.58
CA ARG A 97 7.37 4.58 -18.81
C ARG A 97 6.82 3.51 -19.75
N GLU A 98 7.50 2.36 -19.83
CA GLU A 98 7.10 1.23 -20.68
C GLU A 98 5.93 0.46 -20.06
N LEU A 99 5.85 0.42 -18.72
CA LEU A 99 4.89 -0.34 -17.94
C LEU A 99 3.98 0.57 -17.12
N SER A 100 3.43 1.59 -17.76
CA SER A 100 2.45 2.47 -17.15
C SER A 100 1.04 1.95 -17.41
N ALA A 101 0.40 1.48 -16.36
CA ALA A 101 -0.94 0.91 -16.43
C ALA A 101 -1.99 1.85 -15.83
N ILE A 102 -3.20 1.71 -16.35
CA ILE A 102 -4.42 2.17 -15.68
C ILE A 102 -4.79 1.11 -14.64
N ILE A 103 -5.10 1.55 -13.42
CA ILE A 103 -5.78 0.69 -12.46
C ILE A 103 -7.21 1.17 -12.35
N ASP A 104 -8.13 0.31 -12.74
CA ASP A 104 -9.55 0.59 -12.72
C ASP A 104 -10.05 0.92 -11.32
N VAL A 105 -11.19 1.57 -11.27
CA VAL A 105 -11.83 1.96 -10.01
C VAL A 105 -12.17 0.71 -9.20
N HIS A 106 -11.62 0.64 -8.01
CA HIS A 106 -11.84 -0.43 -7.06
C HIS A 106 -11.82 0.09 -5.62
N ASN A 107 -12.09 -0.78 -4.67
CA ASN A 107 -11.89 -0.52 -3.25
C ASN A 107 -11.25 -1.74 -2.57
N HIS A 108 -10.82 -1.56 -1.33
CA HIS A 108 -10.19 -2.63 -0.56
C HIS A 108 -11.11 -3.22 0.51
N TYR A 109 -12.40 -2.88 0.50
CA TYR A 109 -13.34 -3.36 1.49
C TYR A 109 -13.76 -4.80 1.19
N LYS A 110 -12.94 -5.75 1.62
CA LYS A 110 -13.22 -7.20 1.51
C LYS A 110 -13.86 -7.80 2.76
N HIS A 111 -13.70 -7.15 3.91
CA HIS A 111 -14.19 -7.61 5.20
C HIS A 111 -14.49 -6.43 6.11
N PRO A 112 -15.54 -6.49 6.98
CA PRO A 112 -15.89 -5.40 7.90
C PRO A 112 -14.77 -4.93 8.83
N SER A 113 -13.78 -5.76 9.09
CA SER A 113 -12.61 -5.38 9.88
C SER A 113 -11.53 -4.61 9.10
N GLN A 114 -11.62 -4.55 7.78
CA GLN A 114 -10.69 -3.80 6.94
C GLN A 114 -11.14 -2.34 6.85
N LEU A 115 -10.61 -1.51 7.74
CA LEU A 115 -11.12 -0.16 7.96
C LEU A 115 -10.35 0.90 7.18
N VAL A 116 -9.03 0.77 7.10
CA VAL A 116 -8.14 1.80 6.59
C VAL A 116 -7.23 1.22 5.52
N SER A 117 -7.17 1.89 4.40
CA SER A 117 -6.17 1.73 3.35
C SER A 117 -5.25 2.95 3.32
N TRP A 118 -4.06 2.77 2.81
CA TRP A 118 -3.09 3.85 2.70
C TRP A 118 -2.22 3.68 1.46
N VAL A 119 -1.68 4.80 1.01
CA VAL A 119 -0.67 4.84 -0.06
C VAL A 119 0.39 5.88 0.28
N HIS A 120 1.65 5.49 0.15
CA HIS A 120 2.83 6.33 0.25
C HIS A 120 3.40 6.57 -1.15
N PHE A 121 3.47 7.82 -1.54
CA PHE A 121 4.06 8.28 -2.80
C PHE A 121 5.57 8.42 -2.61
N VAL A 122 6.31 7.31 -2.73
CA VAL A 122 7.73 7.23 -2.37
C VAL A 122 8.60 8.03 -3.33
N ASP A 123 8.35 7.88 -4.63
CA ASP A 123 9.05 8.58 -5.70
C ASP A 123 8.10 8.69 -6.88
N VAL A 124 7.56 9.87 -7.10
CA VAL A 124 6.50 10.09 -8.08
C VAL A 124 6.75 11.33 -8.92
N PRO A 125 6.32 11.35 -10.19
CA PRO A 125 6.36 12.52 -11.04
C PRO A 125 5.39 13.61 -10.54
N LYS A 126 5.45 14.80 -11.11
CA LYS A 126 4.51 15.90 -10.82
C LYS A 126 3.08 15.57 -11.24
N GLN A 127 2.90 14.71 -12.23
CA GLN A 127 1.59 14.28 -12.70
C GLN A 127 0.86 13.53 -11.58
N LYS A 128 -0.37 13.99 -11.28
CA LYS A 128 -1.26 13.32 -10.33
C LYS A 128 -1.96 12.16 -11.05
N CYS A 129 -1.70 10.94 -10.63
CA CYS A 129 -2.29 9.74 -11.23
C CYS A 129 -3.31 9.05 -10.31
N PHE A 130 -3.12 9.13 -8.99
CA PHE A 130 -4.03 8.53 -8.03
C PHE A 130 -5.25 9.42 -7.83
N TYR A 131 -6.45 8.85 -7.88
CA TYR A 131 -7.70 9.58 -7.71
C TYR A 131 -8.72 8.79 -6.88
N PHE A 132 -9.63 9.49 -6.23
CA PHE A 132 -10.86 8.95 -5.68
C PHE A 132 -12.03 9.21 -6.62
N MET A 133 -13.02 8.31 -6.63
CA MET A 133 -14.30 8.55 -7.27
C MET A 133 -15.29 9.17 -6.29
N LEU A 134 -15.87 10.30 -6.65
CA LEU A 134 -17.01 10.92 -5.97
C LEU A 134 -18.19 10.97 -6.94
N GLY A 135 -19.08 10.00 -6.84
CA GLY A 135 -20.03 9.76 -7.92
C GLY A 135 -19.27 9.40 -9.19
N ASP A 136 -19.54 10.10 -10.29
CA ASP A 136 -18.90 9.89 -11.58
C ASP A 136 -17.65 10.76 -11.81
N GLN A 137 -17.21 11.50 -10.80
CA GLN A 137 -16.08 12.42 -10.92
C GLN A 137 -14.81 11.87 -10.30
N LYS A 138 -13.67 12.01 -11.01
CA LYS A 138 -12.35 11.77 -10.49
C LYS A 138 -11.88 12.98 -9.68
N VAL A 139 -11.48 12.74 -8.45
CA VAL A 139 -10.92 13.76 -7.55
C VAL A 139 -9.50 13.38 -7.18
N TYR A 140 -8.54 14.17 -7.66
CA TYR A 140 -7.11 13.94 -7.40
C TYR A 140 -6.69 14.64 -6.12
N PRO A 141 -6.21 13.91 -5.10
CA PRO A 141 -5.68 14.54 -3.90
C PRO A 141 -4.53 15.50 -4.22
N GLU A 142 -4.49 16.63 -3.54
CA GLU A 142 -3.33 17.53 -3.60
C GLU A 142 -2.09 16.89 -2.95
N THR A 143 -2.28 16.09 -1.92
CA THR A 143 -1.27 15.36 -1.17
C THR A 143 -0.92 14.05 -1.87
N GLN A 144 -0.26 14.13 -3.03
CA GLN A 144 0.34 12.97 -3.71
C GLN A 144 1.69 13.32 -4.35
N ARG A 145 2.50 14.14 -3.66
CA ARG A 145 3.87 14.44 -4.03
C ARG A 145 4.81 13.40 -3.42
N THR A 146 6.03 13.34 -3.90
CA THR A 146 7.07 12.48 -3.30
C THR A 146 7.14 12.71 -1.78
N ASN A 147 7.18 11.61 -1.03
CA ASN A 147 7.11 11.49 0.43
C ASN A 147 5.74 11.75 1.07
N ASP A 148 4.71 12.11 0.33
CA ASP A 148 3.37 12.16 0.90
C ASP A 148 2.86 10.75 1.19
N ILE A 149 2.25 10.55 2.37
CA ILE A 149 1.49 9.36 2.71
C ILE A 149 0.06 9.76 3.05
N ILE A 150 -0.92 9.09 2.46
CA ILE A 150 -2.33 9.33 2.73
C ILE A 150 -2.99 8.07 3.26
N PHE A 151 -3.92 8.26 4.20
CA PHE A 151 -4.76 7.21 4.78
C PHE A 151 -6.20 7.52 4.45
N TYR A 152 -6.95 6.51 4.03
CA TYR A 152 -8.33 6.66 3.61
C TYR A 152 -9.17 5.43 3.97
N PRO A 153 -10.51 5.55 4.06
CA PRO A 153 -11.37 4.41 4.33
C PRO A 153 -11.22 3.35 3.25
N SER A 154 -11.09 2.08 3.64
CA SER A 154 -10.90 0.98 2.67
C SER A 154 -12.06 0.81 1.68
N TYR A 155 -13.24 1.33 2.01
CA TYR A 155 -14.40 1.34 1.12
C TYR A 155 -14.38 2.47 0.08
N ALA A 156 -13.46 3.45 0.18
CA ALA A 156 -13.39 4.56 -0.74
C ALA A 156 -13.00 4.08 -2.15
N PRO A 157 -13.85 4.28 -3.16
CA PRO A 157 -13.51 3.92 -4.53
C PRO A 157 -12.38 4.79 -5.04
N HIS A 158 -11.36 4.16 -5.61
CA HIS A 158 -10.18 4.86 -6.13
C HIS A 158 -9.58 4.10 -7.30
N GLY A 159 -8.75 4.80 -8.05
CA GLY A 159 -8.06 4.24 -9.20
C GLY A 159 -6.75 4.97 -9.48
N VAL A 160 -6.07 4.55 -10.53
CA VAL A 160 -4.81 5.15 -10.98
C VAL A 160 -4.87 5.34 -12.50
N ASP A 161 -4.67 6.57 -12.94
CA ASP A 161 -4.54 6.89 -14.35
C ASP A 161 -3.15 6.53 -14.89
N LYS A 162 -3.09 6.36 -16.19
CA LYS A 162 -1.84 6.15 -16.90
C LYS A 162 -0.90 7.33 -16.67
N MET A 163 0.35 7.02 -16.42
CA MET A 163 1.42 8.00 -16.39
C MET A 163 1.83 8.33 -17.83
N GLU A 164 1.70 9.61 -18.22
CA GLU A 164 2.03 10.07 -19.58
C GLU A 164 3.41 10.70 -19.64
N GLU A 165 3.84 11.32 -18.53
CA GLU A 165 5.07 12.09 -18.43
C GLU A 165 5.92 11.71 -17.23
N GLY A 166 7.21 11.97 -17.33
CA GLY A 166 8.16 11.92 -16.22
C GLY A 166 8.90 10.61 -16.05
N ASN A 167 9.51 10.49 -14.89
CA ASN A 167 10.29 9.33 -14.47
C ASN A 167 9.35 8.24 -13.92
N ASP A 168 9.95 7.11 -13.53
CA ASP A 168 9.21 6.06 -12.84
C ASP A 168 8.39 6.61 -11.67
N ARG A 169 7.23 5.99 -11.47
CA ARG A 169 6.40 6.21 -10.29
C ARG A 169 6.49 5.00 -9.37
N PHE A 170 7.00 5.20 -8.17
CA PHE A 170 7.06 4.16 -7.15
C PHE A 170 6.19 4.53 -5.95
N VAL A 171 5.25 3.67 -5.62
CA VAL A 171 4.39 3.80 -4.45
C VAL A 171 4.46 2.54 -3.61
N VAL A 172 4.20 2.70 -2.31
CA VAL A 172 3.95 1.57 -1.41
C VAL A 172 2.54 1.74 -0.86
N ALA A 173 1.77 0.69 -0.89
CA ALA A 173 0.39 0.72 -0.43
C ALA A 173 0.11 -0.43 0.54
N GLY A 174 -0.98 -0.33 1.26
CA GLY A 174 -1.36 -1.38 2.18
C GLY A 174 -2.74 -1.18 2.81
N ASN A 175 -3.16 -2.22 3.50
CA ASN A 175 -4.43 -2.26 4.20
C ASN A 175 -4.22 -2.58 5.68
N ILE A 176 -5.05 -1.99 6.52
CA ILE A 176 -5.04 -2.19 7.96
C ILE A 176 -6.39 -2.79 8.36
N VAL A 177 -6.34 -3.88 9.08
CA VAL A 177 -7.52 -4.55 9.64
C VAL A 177 -7.55 -4.42 11.14
N GLN A 178 -8.73 -4.20 11.69
CA GLN A 178 -8.96 -4.32 13.11
C GLN A 178 -9.22 -5.80 13.44
N MET A 179 -8.46 -6.33 14.39
CA MET A 179 -8.61 -7.70 14.82
C MET A 179 -9.19 -7.76 16.23
N SER A 180 -10.08 -8.71 16.48
CA SER A 180 -10.43 -9.07 17.85
C SER A 180 -9.32 -9.93 18.46
N LYS A 181 -9.14 -9.84 19.80
CA LYS A 181 -8.18 -10.69 20.54
C LYS A 181 -8.35 -12.18 20.26
N ARG A 182 -9.55 -12.62 19.86
CA ARG A 182 -9.86 -14.01 19.53
C ARG A 182 -9.22 -14.46 18.21
N PHE A 183 -8.98 -13.53 17.26
CA PHE A 183 -8.34 -13.80 15.98
C PHE A 183 -6.81 -13.71 16.02
N GLU A 184 -6.25 -13.04 17.05
CA GLU A 184 -4.81 -12.85 17.23
C GLU A 184 -4.01 -14.17 17.16
N ARG A 185 -4.63 -15.27 17.63
CA ARG A 185 -3.98 -16.59 17.69
C ARG A 185 -3.88 -17.32 16.33
N LYS A 186 -4.62 -16.92 15.31
CA LYS A 186 -4.68 -17.64 14.02
C LYS A 186 -3.94 -16.97 12.87
N PHE A 187 -3.73 -15.66 12.89
CA PHE A 187 -3.34 -14.90 11.70
C PHE A 187 -2.12 -14.00 11.85
N ILE A 188 -1.54 -13.91 13.02
CA ILE A 188 -0.36 -13.06 13.24
C ILE A 188 0.80 -13.96 13.68
N ASP A 189 1.94 -13.85 12.97
CA ASP A 189 3.20 -14.26 13.57
C ASP A 189 3.50 -13.27 14.71
N PRO A 190 3.36 -13.69 15.97
CA PRO A 190 3.54 -12.79 17.11
C PRO A 190 4.97 -12.26 17.23
N LYS A 191 5.92 -12.83 16.49
CA LYS A 191 7.31 -12.35 16.45
C LYS A 191 7.45 -11.05 15.67
N ILE A 192 6.62 -10.81 14.64
CA ILE A 192 6.68 -9.58 13.85
C ILE A 192 6.16 -8.37 14.65
N LEU A 193 5.20 -8.56 15.54
CA LEU A 193 4.60 -7.49 16.35
C LEU A 193 5.25 -7.31 17.72
N LYS A 194 5.91 -8.34 18.26
CA LYS A 194 6.56 -8.27 19.58
C LYS A 194 7.94 -7.65 19.56
N ASN A 195 8.63 -7.67 18.43
CA ASN A 195 9.99 -7.16 18.28
C ASN A 195 10.04 -5.72 17.75
N SER A 196 8.96 -4.96 17.87
CA SER A 196 8.89 -3.57 17.42
C SER A 196 8.43 -2.62 18.51
#